data_4eef2886b0244515bbf7402f15eca797
#
_entry.id   4eef2886b0244515bbf7402f15eca797
#
_cell.length_a   1.000
_cell.length_b   1.000
_cell.length_c   1.000
_cell.angle_alpha   90.00
_cell.angle_beta   90.00
_cell.angle_gamma   90.00
#
_symmetry.space_group_name_H-M   'P 1'
#
loop_
_entity.id
_entity.type
_entity.pdbx_description
1 polymer ?
#
loop_
_entity_poly.entity_id
_entity_poly.type
_entity_poly.pdbx_seq_one_letter_code
_entity_poly.pdbx_strand_id
1 'polypeptide(L)'
;MRAYPLSIAPVDDDRPFFFRYSSWRELGGLFSADPVMRARVPPMERSVVALLIVIGAAALLCVQLPLRLLSRRPPRPRRHAAFFAGLGLGYMAVEIALLQRFGLFLGHPNYALSVVLASLLMASGLGALHAPRVVGALGGIRFVAYAVCGLILAETLLAFPLLPRLLTLPFAARAGLTFLLVLPIGVGLGAFLPTGLEALKRDTPEAVPWAWGVNGVFSVLAPVLSVAFSITWGMRALLLAAVPIYLVAALSYPASEPASRA
;
A
#
# COMPACT_ATOMS: atom_id res chain seq x y z
N MET A 1 26.48 -2.17 -32.70
CA MET A 1 25.01 -2.36 -32.66
C MET A 1 24.41 -1.15 -31.95
N ARG A 2 23.61 -0.32 -32.64
CA ARG A 2 22.83 0.75 -31.98
C ARG A 2 21.85 0.10 -31.03
N ALA A 3 21.85 0.48 -29.76
CA ALA A 3 20.89 -0.03 -28.79
C ALA A 3 19.48 0.24 -29.33
N TYR A 4 18.66 -0.80 -29.40
CA TYR A 4 17.26 -0.67 -29.80
C TYR A 4 16.55 0.24 -28.81
N PRO A 5 15.86 1.30 -29.28
CA PRO A 5 15.34 2.32 -28.37
C PRO A 5 14.17 1.85 -27.49
N LEU A 6 13.60 0.68 -27.77
CA LEU A 6 12.49 0.13 -27.04
C LEU A 6 12.94 -1.05 -26.15
N SER A 7 12.38 -1.15 -24.94
CA SER A 7 12.60 -2.29 -24.08
C SER A 7 11.80 -3.49 -24.60
N ILE A 8 12.50 -4.52 -25.07
CA ILE A 8 11.91 -5.80 -25.52
C ILE A 8 12.13 -6.90 -24.47
N ALA A 9 12.23 -6.54 -23.18
CA ALA A 9 12.34 -7.53 -22.11
C ALA A 9 11.10 -8.43 -22.12
N PRO A 10 11.27 -9.74 -21.95
CA PRO A 10 10.12 -10.66 -21.87
C PRO A 10 9.24 -10.31 -20.68
N VAL A 11 7.94 -10.44 -20.87
CA VAL A 11 6.95 -10.29 -19.80
C VAL A 11 6.99 -11.55 -18.95
N ASP A 12 7.05 -11.38 -17.65
CA ASP A 12 7.02 -12.45 -16.66
C ASP A 12 5.84 -12.28 -15.68
N ASP A 13 5.60 -13.28 -14.84
CA ASP A 13 4.53 -13.27 -13.83
C ASP A 13 4.70 -12.17 -12.76
N ASP A 14 5.91 -11.63 -12.63
CA ASP A 14 6.20 -10.54 -11.69
C ASP A 14 5.99 -9.15 -12.33
N ARG A 15 6.02 -9.10 -13.66
CA ARG A 15 5.83 -7.87 -14.46
C ARG A 15 4.92 -8.12 -15.66
N PRO A 16 3.61 -8.38 -15.45
CA PRO A 16 2.68 -8.73 -16.54
C PRO A 16 2.22 -7.49 -17.33
N PHE A 17 3.12 -6.55 -17.62
CA PHE A 17 2.83 -5.31 -18.34
C PHE A 17 3.28 -5.40 -19.78
N PHE A 18 2.44 -5.98 -20.65
CA PHE A 18 2.73 -6.26 -22.06
C PHE A 18 3.05 -5.03 -22.92
N PHE A 19 2.56 -3.85 -22.56
CA PHE A 19 2.69 -2.63 -23.36
C PHE A 19 3.80 -1.69 -22.86
N ARG A 20 4.73 -2.18 -22.04
CA ARG A 20 5.84 -1.37 -21.57
C ARG A 20 7.02 -1.46 -22.53
N TYR A 21 7.12 -0.48 -23.43
CA TYR A 21 8.22 -0.38 -24.39
C TYR A 21 9.27 0.69 -24.03
N SER A 22 9.08 1.44 -22.94
CA SER A 22 9.89 2.60 -22.61
C SER A 22 10.34 2.64 -21.17
N SER A 23 11.20 3.59 -20.84
CA SER A 23 11.70 3.84 -19.50
C SER A 23 11.18 5.18 -18.95
N TRP A 24 11.08 5.30 -17.62
CA TRP A 24 10.77 6.57 -16.93
C TRP A 24 11.72 7.73 -17.28
N ARG A 25 12.88 7.43 -17.88
CA ARG A 25 13.84 8.44 -18.36
C ARG A 25 13.26 9.36 -19.43
N GLU A 26 12.26 8.87 -20.16
CA GLU A 26 11.59 9.62 -21.22
C GLU A 26 10.55 10.61 -20.71
N LEU A 27 10.20 10.56 -19.41
CA LEU A 27 9.26 11.51 -18.78
C LEU A 27 9.67 12.97 -18.92
N GLY A 28 10.97 13.27 -19.03
CA GLY A 28 11.45 14.62 -19.32
C GLY A 28 10.84 15.22 -20.58
N GLY A 29 10.46 14.37 -21.55
CA GLY A 29 9.76 14.78 -22.76
C GLY A 29 8.35 15.34 -22.54
N LEU A 30 7.68 15.01 -21.41
CA LEU A 30 6.34 15.57 -21.09
C LEU A 30 6.36 17.09 -20.95
N PHE A 31 7.44 17.62 -20.42
CA PHE A 31 7.63 19.06 -20.17
C PHE A 31 8.36 19.76 -21.31
N SER A 32 8.70 19.05 -22.40
CA SER A 32 9.33 19.63 -23.58
C SER A 32 8.35 20.50 -24.36
N ALA A 33 8.84 21.63 -24.85
CA ALA A 33 8.10 22.48 -25.80
C ALA A 33 7.96 21.79 -27.17
N ASP A 34 8.86 20.87 -27.52
CA ASP A 34 8.86 20.12 -28.77
C ASP A 34 7.75 19.05 -28.78
N PRO A 35 6.77 19.13 -29.71
CA PRO A 35 5.69 18.15 -29.82
C PRO A 35 6.19 16.74 -30.16
N VAL A 36 7.32 16.60 -30.84
CA VAL A 36 7.93 15.31 -31.18
C VAL A 36 8.47 14.64 -29.93
N MET A 37 9.13 15.39 -29.05
CA MET A 37 9.62 14.88 -27.77
C MET A 37 8.47 14.48 -26.86
N ARG A 38 7.39 15.27 -26.80
CA ARG A 38 6.17 14.91 -26.04
C ARG A 38 5.51 13.65 -26.59
N ALA A 39 5.48 13.47 -27.90
CA ALA A 39 4.89 12.29 -28.52
C ALA A 39 5.67 10.98 -28.23
N ARG A 40 6.95 11.08 -27.87
CA ARG A 40 7.80 9.93 -27.52
C ARG A 40 7.46 9.34 -26.14
N VAL A 41 6.86 10.13 -25.24
CA VAL A 41 6.44 9.61 -23.92
C VAL A 41 5.24 8.69 -24.11
N PRO A 42 5.31 7.44 -23.64
CA PRO A 42 4.26 6.46 -23.84
C PRO A 42 2.94 6.86 -23.17
N PRO A 43 1.82 6.43 -23.71
CA PRO A 43 0.49 6.76 -23.15
C PRO A 43 0.31 6.34 -21.69
N MET A 44 0.90 5.22 -21.30
CA MET A 44 0.79 4.65 -19.94
C MET A 44 1.45 5.55 -18.91
N GLU A 45 2.71 5.95 -19.14
CA GLU A 45 3.46 6.82 -18.24
C GLU A 45 2.83 8.21 -18.15
N ARG A 46 2.32 8.74 -19.27
CA ARG A 46 1.54 10.00 -19.26
C ARG A 46 0.30 9.90 -18.39
N SER A 47 -0.45 8.81 -18.51
CA SER A 47 -1.67 8.58 -17.72
C SER A 47 -1.37 8.49 -16.24
N VAL A 48 -0.29 7.80 -15.86
CA VAL A 48 0.14 7.69 -14.47
C VAL A 48 0.53 9.06 -13.90
N VAL A 49 1.32 9.85 -14.64
CA VAL A 49 1.71 11.20 -14.20
C VAL A 49 0.51 12.14 -14.12
N ALA A 50 -0.36 12.13 -15.15
CA ALA A 50 -1.57 12.95 -15.14
C ALA A 50 -2.46 12.59 -13.95
N LEU A 51 -2.64 11.31 -13.68
CA LEU A 51 -3.45 10.82 -12.56
C LEU A 51 -2.83 11.23 -11.22
N LEU A 52 -1.51 11.13 -11.05
CA LEU A 52 -0.82 11.59 -9.83
C LEU A 52 -1.00 13.10 -9.62
N ILE A 53 -0.93 13.91 -10.70
CA ILE A 53 -1.15 15.35 -10.62
C ILE A 53 -2.61 15.65 -10.21
N VAL A 54 -3.58 15.02 -10.86
CA VAL A 54 -5.01 15.25 -10.57
C VAL A 54 -5.35 14.80 -9.15
N ILE A 55 -4.95 13.59 -8.76
CA ILE A 55 -5.21 13.06 -7.43
C ILE A 55 -4.46 13.87 -6.36
N GLY A 56 -3.20 14.23 -6.63
CA GLY A 56 -2.40 15.06 -5.73
C GLY A 56 -3.02 16.44 -5.52
N ALA A 57 -3.48 17.09 -6.59
CA ALA A 57 -4.18 18.36 -6.53
C ALA A 57 -5.52 18.24 -5.77
N ALA A 58 -6.31 17.22 -6.06
CA ALA A 58 -7.57 16.95 -5.36
C ALA A 58 -7.33 16.68 -3.86
N ALA A 59 -6.34 15.88 -3.51
CA ALA A 59 -5.97 15.61 -2.12
C ALA A 59 -5.49 16.87 -1.40
N LEU A 60 -4.72 17.73 -2.08
CA LEU A 60 -4.26 19.00 -1.54
C LEU A 60 -5.43 19.95 -1.29
N LEU A 61 -6.30 20.12 -2.27
CA LEU A 61 -7.42 21.07 -2.20
C LEU A 61 -8.55 20.59 -1.28
N CYS A 62 -8.96 19.32 -1.43
CA CYS A 62 -10.15 18.81 -0.74
C CYS A 62 -9.85 18.28 0.67
N VAL A 63 -8.62 17.91 0.97
CA VAL A 63 -8.25 17.33 2.26
C VAL A 63 -7.27 18.20 3.03
N GLN A 64 -6.09 18.47 2.47
CA GLN A 64 -5.04 19.18 3.21
C GLN A 64 -5.40 20.65 3.50
N LEU A 65 -6.07 21.35 2.57
CA LEU A 65 -6.44 22.74 2.79
C LEU A 65 -7.49 22.88 3.90
N PRO A 66 -8.63 22.15 3.89
CA PRO A 66 -9.59 22.19 5.02
C PRO A 66 -8.97 21.75 6.33
N LEU A 67 -8.12 20.72 6.34
CA LEU A 67 -7.46 20.26 7.56
C LEU A 67 -6.51 21.31 8.15
N ARG A 68 -5.82 22.07 7.31
CA ARG A 68 -4.96 23.18 7.79
C ARG A 68 -5.76 24.31 8.43
N LEU A 69 -6.97 24.54 7.96
CA LEU A 69 -7.84 25.64 8.41
C LEU A 69 -8.68 25.24 9.64
N LEU A 70 -9.12 23.97 9.71
CA LEU A 70 -10.14 23.53 10.67
C LEU A 70 -9.62 22.61 11.76
N SER A 71 -8.49 21.94 11.58
CA SER A 71 -8.00 20.92 12.52
C SER A 71 -6.74 21.35 13.25
N ARG A 72 -6.68 21.02 14.54
CA ARG A 72 -5.44 21.18 15.31
C ARG A 72 -4.45 20.08 14.96
N ARG A 73 -3.17 20.44 14.91
CA ARG A 73 -2.08 19.50 14.70
C ARG A 73 -1.63 18.90 16.03
N PRO A 74 -1.23 17.61 16.04
CA PRO A 74 -0.68 16.99 17.23
C PRO A 74 0.69 17.63 17.62
N PRO A 75 1.15 17.47 18.86
CA PRO A 75 2.40 18.07 19.35
C PRO A 75 3.64 17.68 18.53
N ARG A 76 3.67 16.48 17.97
CA ARG A 76 4.76 15.96 17.12
C ARG A 76 4.26 15.64 15.71
N PRO A 77 3.88 16.65 14.89
CA PRO A 77 3.11 16.43 13.66
C PRO A 77 3.85 15.57 12.64
N ARG A 78 5.19 15.66 12.54
CA ARG A 78 5.99 14.84 11.61
C ARG A 78 5.93 13.36 11.95
N ARG A 79 6.00 13.01 13.24
CA ARG A 79 5.94 11.63 13.71
C ARG A 79 4.56 11.02 13.48
N HIS A 80 3.50 11.74 13.85
CA HIS A 80 2.13 11.33 13.60
C HIS A 80 1.85 11.22 12.08
N ALA A 81 2.34 12.18 11.28
CA ALA A 81 2.22 12.12 9.83
C ALA A 81 2.90 10.89 9.25
N ALA A 82 4.12 10.56 9.68
CA ALA A 82 4.83 9.37 9.22
C ALA A 82 4.08 8.08 9.55
N PHE A 83 3.48 8.00 10.76
CA PHE A 83 2.67 6.86 11.15
C PHE A 83 1.43 6.73 10.27
N PHE A 84 0.55 7.74 10.23
CA PHE A 84 -0.73 7.65 9.50
C PHE A 84 -0.57 7.60 7.98
N ALA A 85 0.43 8.30 7.43
CA ALA A 85 0.79 8.20 6.01
C ALA A 85 1.33 6.81 5.66
N GLY A 86 2.19 6.26 6.53
CA GLY A 86 2.71 4.91 6.37
C GLY A 86 1.62 3.84 6.38
N LEU A 87 0.57 4.01 7.21
CA LEU A 87 -0.57 3.10 7.21
C LEU A 87 -1.35 3.17 5.90
N GLY A 88 -1.66 4.38 5.41
CA GLY A 88 -2.37 4.55 4.14
C GLY A 88 -1.61 4.01 2.95
N LEU A 89 -0.32 4.36 2.84
CA LEU A 89 0.58 3.87 1.80
C LEU A 89 0.76 2.35 1.87
N GLY A 90 1.08 1.83 3.05
CA GLY A 90 1.41 0.43 3.26
C GLY A 90 0.22 -0.49 3.01
N TYR A 91 -0.98 -0.13 3.51
CA TYR A 91 -2.19 -0.91 3.31
C TYR A 91 -2.51 -1.06 1.81
N MET A 92 -2.56 0.05 1.09
CA MET A 92 -2.83 0.05 -0.35
C MET A 92 -1.73 -0.66 -1.16
N ALA A 93 -0.47 -0.51 -0.78
CA ALA A 93 0.63 -1.21 -1.45
C ALA A 93 0.49 -2.74 -1.31
N VAL A 94 0.16 -3.23 -0.10
CA VAL A 94 -0.12 -4.64 0.15
C VAL A 94 -1.34 -5.10 -0.64
N GLU A 95 -2.45 -4.35 -0.60
CA GLU A 95 -3.67 -4.66 -1.32
C GLU A 95 -3.44 -4.80 -2.82
N ILE A 96 -2.80 -3.82 -3.45
CA ILE A 96 -2.50 -3.83 -4.89
C ILE A 96 -1.58 -4.99 -5.26
N ALA A 97 -0.55 -5.25 -4.46
CA ALA A 97 0.36 -6.37 -4.71
C ALA A 97 -0.34 -7.73 -4.61
N LEU A 98 -1.19 -7.92 -3.59
CA LEU A 98 -1.98 -9.14 -3.42
C LEU A 98 -3.01 -9.32 -4.54
N LEU A 99 -3.73 -8.24 -4.93
CA LEU A 99 -4.68 -8.27 -6.06
C LEU A 99 -4.00 -8.72 -7.35
N GLN A 100 -2.86 -8.15 -7.67
CA GLN A 100 -2.10 -8.49 -8.87
C GLN A 100 -1.59 -9.94 -8.81
N ARG A 101 -1.04 -10.36 -7.67
CA ARG A 101 -0.48 -11.70 -7.52
C ARG A 101 -1.53 -12.79 -7.52
N PHE A 102 -2.59 -12.63 -6.75
CA PHE A 102 -3.69 -13.61 -6.72
C PHE A 102 -4.57 -13.53 -7.97
N GLY A 103 -4.52 -12.45 -8.75
CA GLY A 103 -5.12 -12.37 -10.08
C GLY A 103 -4.63 -13.46 -11.02
N LEU A 104 -3.31 -13.68 -11.01
CA LEU A 104 -2.69 -14.77 -11.76
C LEU A 104 -3.09 -16.15 -11.21
N PHE A 105 -3.10 -16.31 -9.89
CA PHE A 105 -3.44 -17.57 -9.24
C PHE A 105 -4.91 -17.94 -9.38
N LEU A 106 -5.84 -17.00 -9.26
CA LEU A 106 -7.28 -17.25 -9.42
C LEU A 106 -7.71 -17.34 -10.88
N GLY A 107 -6.85 -16.90 -11.82
CA GLY A 107 -7.04 -17.05 -13.26
C GLY A 107 -7.89 -15.97 -13.92
N HIS A 108 -8.48 -15.05 -13.15
CA HIS A 108 -9.24 -13.91 -13.68
C HIS A 108 -9.20 -12.71 -12.72
N PRO A 109 -8.97 -11.48 -13.22
CA PRO A 109 -8.91 -10.27 -12.38
C PRO A 109 -10.15 -10.03 -11.52
N ASN A 110 -11.36 -10.29 -12.04
CA ASN A 110 -12.59 -10.09 -11.29
C ASN A 110 -12.71 -11.04 -10.09
N TYR A 111 -12.22 -12.28 -10.22
CA TYR A 111 -12.18 -13.23 -9.10
C TYR A 111 -11.17 -12.79 -8.05
N ALA A 112 -10.01 -12.30 -8.48
CA ALA A 112 -9.04 -11.73 -7.55
C ALA A 112 -9.62 -10.54 -6.79
N LEU A 113 -10.26 -9.61 -7.51
CA LEU A 113 -10.92 -8.46 -6.91
C LEU A 113 -11.93 -8.89 -5.84
N SER A 114 -12.81 -9.84 -6.17
CA SER A 114 -13.82 -10.32 -5.23
C SER A 114 -13.22 -11.06 -4.03
N VAL A 115 -12.33 -12.02 -4.27
CA VAL A 115 -11.80 -12.88 -3.21
C VAL A 115 -10.80 -12.13 -2.33
N VAL A 116 -9.83 -11.42 -2.93
CA VAL A 116 -8.79 -10.72 -2.18
C VAL A 116 -9.37 -9.55 -1.39
N LEU A 117 -10.23 -8.70 -2.02
CA LEU A 117 -10.85 -7.59 -1.31
C LEU A 117 -11.76 -8.07 -0.19
N ALA A 118 -12.63 -9.07 -0.44
CA ALA A 118 -13.48 -9.61 0.61
C ALA A 118 -12.64 -10.17 1.76
N SER A 119 -11.58 -10.93 1.46
CA SER A 119 -10.67 -11.49 2.46
C SER A 119 -9.99 -10.40 3.27
N LEU A 120 -9.42 -9.41 2.59
CA LEU A 120 -8.67 -8.33 3.23
C LEU A 120 -9.58 -7.42 4.07
N LEU A 121 -10.77 -7.07 3.56
CA LEU A 121 -11.77 -6.27 4.30
C LEU A 121 -12.30 -7.01 5.53
N MET A 122 -12.65 -8.29 5.39
CA MET A 122 -13.09 -9.11 6.54
C MET A 122 -11.98 -9.24 7.58
N ALA A 123 -10.77 -9.58 7.14
CA ALA A 123 -9.62 -9.76 8.03
C ALA A 123 -9.24 -8.44 8.73
N SER A 124 -9.15 -7.34 7.99
CA SER A 124 -8.82 -6.04 8.58
C SER A 124 -9.96 -5.50 9.47
N GLY A 125 -11.21 -5.77 9.12
CA GLY A 125 -12.35 -5.48 9.98
C GLY A 125 -12.29 -6.24 11.31
N LEU A 126 -11.98 -7.54 11.29
CA LEU A 126 -11.76 -8.34 12.50
C LEU A 126 -10.55 -7.83 13.30
N GLY A 127 -9.46 -7.49 12.62
CA GLY A 127 -8.28 -6.89 13.24
C GLY A 127 -8.58 -5.56 13.92
N ALA A 128 -9.36 -4.70 13.28
CA ALA A 128 -9.80 -3.42 13.84
C ALA A 128 -10.72 -3.59 15.05
N LEU A 129 -11.71 -4.50 14.95
CA LEU A 129 -12.64 -4.79 16.02
C LEU A 129 -11.95 -5.34 17.27
N HIS A 130 -10.92 -6.15 17.08
CA HIS A 130 -10.19 -6.79 18.17
C HIS A 130 -8.79 -6.17 18.38
N ALA A 131 -8.55 -4.95 17.91
CA ALA A 131 -7.24 -4.31 17.96
C ALA A 131 -6.57 -4.34 19.35
N PRO A 132 -7.27 -4.06 20.47
CA PRO A 132 -6.64 -4.16 21.78
C PRO A 132 -6.16 -5.57 22.13
N ARG A 133 -6.93 -6.61 21.72
CA ARG A 133 -6.55 -8.01 21.95
C ARG A 133 -5.36 -8.41 21.07
N VAL A 134 -5.39 -8.06 19.79
CA VAL A 134 -4.29 -8.35 18.83
C VAL A 134 -2.99 -7.70 19.30
N VAL A 135 -3.04 -6.42 19.65
CA VAL A 135 -1.89 -5.66 20.14
C VAL A 135 -1.40 -6.19 21.49
N GLY A 136 -2.32 -6.50 22.41
CA GLY A 136 -2.00 -7.07 23.72
C GLY A 136 -1.37 -8.44 23.64
N ALA A 137 -1.92 -9.34 22.81
CA ALA A 137 -1.40 -10.69 22.62
C ALA A 137 0.02 -10.74 22.05
N LEU A 138 0.39 -9.77 21.20
CA LEU A 138 1.71 -9.67 20.60
C LEU A 138 2.67 -8.80 21.44
N GLY A 139 2.22 -8.15 22.50
CA GLY A 139 3.07 -7.32 23.37
C GLY A 139 3.27 -5.88 22.88
N GLY A 140 2.49 -5.42 21.92
CA GLY A 140 2.49 -4.03 21.45
C GLY A 140 2.46 -3.87 19.95
N ILE A 141 2.16 -2.66 19.49
CA ILE A 141 1.96 -2.35 18.06
C ILE A 141 3.24 -2.62 17.22
N ARG A 142 4.42 -2.47 17.81
CA ARG A 142 5.69 -2.76 17.11
C ARG A 142 5.82 -4.24 16.78
N PHE A 143 5.38 -5.11 17.69
CA PHE A 143 5.41 -6.56 17.45
C PHE A 143 4.34 -6.99 16.45
N VAL A 144 3.18 -6.28 16.40
CA VAL A 144 2.21 -6.45 15.31
C VAL A 144 2.87 -6.11 13.96
N ALA A 145 3.64 -5.01 13.90
CA ALA A 145 4.36 -4.66 12.67
C ALA A 145 5.40 -5.72 12.28
N TYR A 146 6.18 -6.22 13.23
CA TYR A 146 7.15 -7.29 12.95
C TYR A 146 6.46 -8.57 12.48
N ALA A 147 5.32 -8.94 13.08
CA ALA A 147 4.53 -10.08 12.65
C ALA A 147 3.99 -9.90 11.22
N VAL A 148 3.41 -8.74 10.91
CA VAL A 148 2.93 -8.41 9.55
C VAL A 148 4.09 -8.42 8.55
N CYS A 149 5.21 -7.80 8.86
CA CYS A 149 6.41 -7.83 8.02
C CYS A 149 6.91 -9.26 7.79
N GLY A 150 6.95 -10.07 8.84
CA GLY A 150 7.33 -11.49 8.76
C GLY A 150 6.37 -12.30 7.88
N LEU A 151 5.05 -12.07 7.99
CA LEU A 151 4.04 -12.71 7.14
C LEU A 151 4.19 -12.29 5.67
N ILE A 152 4.39 -10.98 5.40
CA ILE A 152 4.65 -10.48 4.05
C ILE A 152 5.89 -11.14 3.45
N LEU A 153 6.97 -11.24 4.22
CA LEU A 153 8.20 -11.92 3.79
C LEU A 153 7.96 -13.41 3.54
N ALA A 154 7.27 -14.10 4.46
CA ALA A 154 6.93 -15.51 4.30
C ALA A 154 6.06 -15.76 3.07
N GLU A 155 5.03 -14.96 2.83
CA GLU A 155 4.23 -15.08 1.60
C GLU A 155 5.06 -14.85 0.35
N THR A 156 5.85 -13.77 0.34
CA THR A 156 6.64 -13.40 -0.85
C THR A 156 7.70 -14.45 -1.20
N LEU A 157 8.38 -15.00 -0.19
CA LEU A 157 9.53 -15.87 -0.37
C LEU A 157 9.15 -17.36 -0.39
N LEU A 158 8.10 -17.77 0.32
CA LEU A 158 7.73 -19.17 0.48
C LEU A 158 6.42 -19.51 -0.25
N ALA A 159 5.33 -18.76 0.00
CA ALA A 159 4.03 -19.09 -0.54
C ALA A 159 3.94 -18.80 -2.05
N PHE A 160 4.32 -17.62 -2.50
CA PHE A 160 4.19 -17.22 -3.91
C PHE A 160 4.95 -18.11 -4.90
N PRO A 161 6.16 -18.61 -4.62
CA PRO A 161 6.82 -19.58 -5.51
C PRO A 161 6.11 -20.92 -5.61
N LEU A 162 5.25 -21.26 -4.65
CA LEU A 162 4.47 -22.51 -4.65
C LEU A 162 3.14 -22.40 -5.40
N LEU A 163 2.56 -21.19 -5.53
CA LEU A 163 1.27 -20.99 -6.18
C LEU A 163 1.18 -21.59 -7.59
N PRO A 164 2.20 -21.50 -8.47
CA PRO A 164 2.13 -22.11 -9.80
C PRO A 164 1.92 -23.63 -9.78
N ARG A 165 2.42 -24.31 -8.74
CA ARG A 165 2.23 -25.77 -8.58
C ARG A 165 0.79 -26.15 -8.19
N LEU A 166 0.03 -25.18 -7.68
CA LEU A 166 -1.33 -25.34 -7.17
C LEU A 166 -2.40 -24.85 -8.16
N LEU A 167 -2.01 -24.48 -9.38
CA LEU A 167 -2.94 -24.02 -10.42
C LEU A 167 -3.92 -25.11 -10.89
N THR A 168 -3.57 -26.38 -10.70
CA THR A 168 -4.43 -27.53 -11.01
C THR A 168 -5.58 -27.72 -10.04
N LEU A 169 -5.57 -27.03 -8.88
CA LEU A 169 -6.65 -27.09 -7.90
C LEU A 169 -7.93 -26.45 -8.46
N PRO A 170 -9.11 -26.96 -8.04
CA PRO A 170 -10.38 -26.33 -8.39
C PRO A 170 -10.47 -24.92 -7.81
N PHE A 171 -11.27 -24.06 -8.45
CA PHE A 171 -11.39 -22.64 -8.08
C PHE A 171 -11.69 -22.42 -6.60
N ALA A 172 -12.63 -23.20 -6.02
CA ALA A 172 -12.98 -23.08 -4.61
C ALA A 172 -11.79 -23.30 -3.66
N ALA A 173 -10.92 -24.28 -3.97
CA ALA A 173 -9.72 -24.54 -3.19
C ALA A 173 -8.70 -23.39 -3.32
N ARG A 174 -8.52 -22.82 -4.54
CA ARG A 174 -7.65 -21.68 -4.78
C ARG A 174 -8.18 -20.43 -4.04
N ALA A 175 -9.50 -20.19 -4.06
CA ALA A 175 -10.13 -19.10 -3.35
C ALA A 175 -9.98 -19.25 -1.81
N GLY A 176 -10.21 -20.47 -1.28
CA GLY A 176 -10.00 -20.77 0.13
C GLY A 176 -8.55 -20.58 0.58
N LEU A 177 -7.59 -21.02 -0.24
CA LEU A 177 -6.17 -20.82 0.04
C LEU A 177 -5.79 -19.34 0.03
N THR A 178 -6.30 -18.57 -0.95
CA THR A 178 -6.11 -17.12 -0.99
C THR A 178 -6.64 -16.45 0.28
N PHE A 179 -7.85 -16.82 0.71
CA PHE A 179 -8.43 -16.32 1.96
C PHE A 179 -7.54 -16.61 3.17
N LEU A 180 -7.06 -17.85 3.30
CA LEU A 180 -6.20 -18.26 4.42
C LEU A 180 -4.86 -17.54 4.44
N LEU A 181 -4.26 -17.26 3.29
CA LEU A 181 -3.01 -16.50 3.18
C LEU A 181 -3.23 -15.02 3.53
N VAL A 182 -4.27 -14.40 3.00
CA VAL A 182 -4.58 -12.99 3.24
C VAL A 182 -5.03 -12.70 4.68
N LEU A 183 -5.72 -13.66 5.32
CA LEU A 183 -6.33 -13.48 6.64
C LEU A 183 -5.36 -12.98 7.72
N PRO A 184 -4.22 -13.60 7.99
CA PRO A 184 -3.34 -13.17 9.08
C PRO A 184 -2.71 -11.80 8.81
N ILE A 185 -2.34 -11.50 7.56
CA ILE A 185 -1.85 -10.17 7.18
C ILE A 185 -2.94 -9.14 7.41
N GLY A 186 -4.15 -9.38 6.90
CA GLY A 186 -5.28 -8.45 7.03
C GLY A 186 -5.64 -8.14 8.48
N VAL A 187 -5.67 -9.15 9.36
CA VAL A 187 -5.91 -8.95 10.80
C VAL A 187 -4.86 -8.03 11.42
N GLY A 188 -3.59 -8.27 11.12
CA GLY A 188 -2.51 -7.40 11.60
C GLY A 188 -2.64 -5.96 11.08
N LEU A 189 -2.89 -5.81 9.76
CA LEU A 189 -3.05 -4.51 9.12
C LEU A 189 -4.24 -3.72 9.70
N GLY A 190 -5.34 -4.40 9.98
CA GLY A 190 -6.55 -3.79 10.55
C GLY A 190 -6.37 -3.23 11.96
N ALA A 191 -5.45 -3.77 12.74
CA ALA A 191 -5.23 -3.32 14.12
C ALA A 191 -4.49 -1.97 14.22
N PHE A 192 -3.76 -1.54 13.20
CA PHE A 192 -2.91 -0.34 13.28
C PHE A 192 -3.68 0.96 13.42
N LEU A 193 -4.65 1.21 12.53
CA LEU A 193 -5.35 2.49 12.46
C LEU A 193 -6.13 2.78 13.75
N PRO A 194 -6.98 1.86 14.28
CA PRO A 194 -7.69 2.08 15.53
C PRO A 194 -6.74 2.33 16.71
N THR A 195 -5.65 1.56 16.78
CA THR A 195 -4.64 1.71 17.85
C THR A 195 -3.97 3.07 17.81
N GLY A 196 -3.61 3.56 16.62
CA GLY A 196 -3.02 4.89 16.45
C GLY A 196 -3.99 6.03 16.77
N LEU A 197 -5.25 5.90 16.33
CA LEU A 197 -6.28 6.89 16.62
C LEU A 197 -6.63 6.95 18.12
N GLU A 198 -6.71 5.79 18.77
CA GLU A 198 -6.97 5.73 20.22
C GLU A 198 -5.84 6.40 21.02
N ALA A 199 -4.58 6.15 20.64
CA ALA A 199 -3.45 6.83 21.26
C ALA A 199 -3.52 8.35 21.07
N LEU A 200 -3.81 8.81 19.84
CA LEU A 200 -3.94 10.23 19.54
C LEU A 200 -5.12 10.87 20.25
N LYS A 201 -6.25 10.15 20.36
CA LYS A 201 -7.46 10.63 21.05
C LYS A 201 -7.24 10.89 22.53
N ARG A 202 -6.38 10.12 23.19
CA ARG A 202 -6.03 10.32 24.61
C ARG A 202 -5.22 11.60 24.81
N ASP A 203 -4.31 11.92 23.88
CA ASP A 203 -3.37 13.03 24.03
C ASP A 203 -3.92 14.34 23.43
N THR A 204 -4.56 14.25 22.26
CA THR A 204 -5.03 15.41 21.48
C THR A 204 -6.24 15.04 20.63
N PRO A 205 -7.45 14.94 21.20
CA PRO A 205 -8.65 14.48 20.48
C PRO A 205 -9.00 15.34 19.26
N GLU A 206 -8.68 16.65 19.29
CA GLU A 206 -8.93 17.57 18.17
C GLU A 206 -8.04 17.31 16.95
N ALA A 207 -6.98 16.51 17.08
CA ALA A 207 -6.11 16.13 15.99
C ALA A 207 -6.56 14.84 15.26
N VAL A 208 -7.60 14.16 15.74
CA VAL A 208 -8.13 12.94 15.12
C VAL A 208 -8.57 13.16 13.65
N PRO A 209 -9.31 14.23 13.29
CA PRO A 209 -9.66 14.52 11.90
C PRO A 209 -8.42 14.71 11.02
N TRP A 210 -7.38 15.36 11.55
CA TRP A 210 -6.12 15.55 10.85
C TRP A 210 -5.43 14.21 10.55
N ALA A 211 -5.40 13.29 11.51
CA ALA A 211 -4.82 11.95 11.32
C ALA A 211 -5.56 11.13 10.25
N TRP A 212 -6.90 11.17 10.27
CA TRP A 212 -7.73 10.57 9.23
C TRP A 212 -7.44 11.16 7.85
N GLY A 213 -7.33 12.48 7.76
CA GLY A 213 -7.04 13.16 6.51
C GLY A 213 -5.65 12.81 5.97
N VAL A 214 -4.63 12.73 6.81
CA VAL A 214 -3.29 12.28 6.40
C VAL A 214 -3.34 10.85 5.87
N ASN A 215 -3.96 9.92 6.61
CA ASN A 215 -4.12 8.55 6.16
C ASN A 215 -4.87 8.48 4.81
N GLY A 216 -5.99 9.20 4.69
CA GLY A 216 -6.80 9.23 3.48
C GLY A 216 -6.04 9.74 2.25
N VAL A 217 -5.29 10.83 2.36
CA VAL A 217 -4.46 11.36 1.26
C VAL A 217 -3.49 10.32 0.75
N PHE A 218 -2.77 9.67 1.66
CA PHE A 218 -1.78 8.66 1.27
C PHE A 218 -2.43 7.37 0.76
N SER A 219 -3.62 7.00 1.26
CA SER A 219 -4.39 5.87 0.73
C SER A 219 -4.88 6.12 -0.71
N VAL A 220 -5.21 7.36 -1.06
CA VAL A 220 -5.66 7.72 -2.42
C VAL A 220 -4.48 7.82 -3.40
N LEU A 221 -3.31 8.28 -2.95
CA LEU A 221 -2.10 8.35 -3.77
C LEU A 221 -1.45 6.97 -3.98
N ALA A 222 -1.55 6.12 -2.97
CA ALA A 222 -0.84 4.84 -2.94
C ALA A 222 -1.15 3.89 -4.11
N PRO A 223 -2.40 3.71 -4.60
CA PRO A 223 -2.67 2.83 -5.73
C PRO A 223 -1.90 3.23 -6.99
N VAL A 224 -1.87 4.53 -7.31
CA VAL A 224 -1.17 5.03 -8.50
C VAL A 224 0.35 4.87 -8.34
N LEU A 225 0.87 5.18 -7.15
CA LEU A 225 2.29 4.97 -6.82
C LEU A 225 2.66 3.48 -6.87
N SER A 226 1.79 2.61 -6.37
CA SER A 226 1.98 1.16 -6.37
C SER A 226 2.02 0.58 -7.78
N VAL A 227 1.12 1.04 -8.67
CA VAL A 227 1.14 0.66 -10.08
C VAL A 227 2.42 1.14 -10.74
N ALA A 228 2.80 2.41 -10.57
CA ALA A 228 4.04 2.96 -11.12
C ALA A 228 5.27 2.19 -10.62
N PHE A 229 5.29 1.83 -9.34
CA PHE A 229 6.36 1.05 -8.73
C PHE A 229 6.40 -0.36 -9.30
N SER A 230 5.26 -1.06 -9.37
CA SER A 230 5.20 -2.45 -9.84
C SER A 230 5.55 -2.59 -11.32
N ILE A 231 5.21 -1.61 -12.15
CA ILE A 231 5.66 -1.54 -13.54
C ILE A 231 7.19 -1.52 -13.62
N THR A 232 7.85 -0.84 -12.69
CA THR A 232 9.30 -0.62 -12.73
C THR A 232 10.09 -1.78 -12.12
N TRP A 233 9.70 -2.17 -10.90
CA TRP A 233 10.45 -3.13 -10.08
C TRP A 233 9.76 -4.49 -9.91
N GLY A 234 8.51 -4.60 -10.35
CA GLY A 234 7.71 -5.82 -10.21
C GLY A 234 6.83 -5.85 -8.97
N MET A 235 5.91 -6.80 -8.96
CA MET A 235 4.92 -6.96 -7.89
C MET A 235 5.53 -7.48 -6.59
N ARG A 236 6.54 -8.35 -6.67
CA ARG A 236 7.29 -8.84 -5.50
C ARG A 236 7.99 -7.70 -4.81
N ALA A 237 8.65 -6.82 -5.58
CA ALA A 237 9.32 -5.65 -5.02
C ALA A 237 8.32 -4.69 -4.38
N LEU A 238 7.12 -4.52 -4.93
CA LEU A 238 6.06 -3.71 -4.32
C LEU A 238 5.65 -4.25 -2.94
N LEU A 239 5.42 -5.57 -2.84
CA LEU A 239 5.04 -6.18 -1.57
C LEU A 239 6.17 -6.08 -0.55
N LEU A 240 7.42 -6.29 -0.98
CA LEU A 240 8.60 -6.11 -0.13
C LEU A 240 8.80 -4.64 0.31
N ALA A 241 8.43 -3.68 -0.54
CA ALA A 241 8.47 -2.25 -0.19
C ALA A 241 7.48 -1.87 0.91
N ALA A 242 6.41 -2.63 1.12
CA ALA A 242 5.51 -2.44 2.25
C ALA A 242 6.21 -2.71 3.61
N VAL A 243 7.21 -3.59 3.64
CA VAL A 243 7.96 -3.92 4.88
C VAL A 243 8.61 -2.68 5.51
N PRO A 244 9.51 -1.94 4.83
CA PRO A 244 10.10 -0.74 5.41
C PRO A 244 9.04 0.34 5.71
N ILE A 245 7.95 0.44 4.95
CA ILE A 245 6.87 1.38 5.23
C ILE A 245 6.23 1.08 6.58
N TYR A 246 5.89 -0.19 6.87
CA TYR A 246 5.32 -0.59 8.17
C TYR A 246 6.33 -0.49 9.30
N LEU A 247 7.61 -0.77 9.07
CA LEU A 247 8.65 -0.57 10.08
C LEU A 247 8.78 0.91 10.46
N VAL A 248 8.85 1.81 9.48
CA VAL A 248 8.87 3.26 9.72
C VAL A 248 7.61 3.72 10.43
N ALA A 249 6.43 3.25 10.03
CA ALA A 249 5.19 3.54 10.71
C ALA A 249 5.25 3.08 12.18
N ALA A 250 5.65 1.86 12.46
CA ALA A 250 5.74 1.32 13.82
C ALA A 250 6.75 2.07 14.72
N LEU A 251 7.89 2.48 14.15
CA LEU A 251 8.88 3.32 14.86
C LEU A 251 8.36 4.73 15.13
N SER A 252 7.48 5.21 14.25
CA SER A 252 6.83 6.52 14.36
C SER A 252 5.55 6.49 15.21
N TYR A 253 5.16 5.31 15.75
CA TYR A 253 3.97 5.19 16.57
C TYR A 253 3.98 6.18 17.74
N PRO A 254 2.90 6.99 17.91
CA PRO A 254 2.79 7.96 18.99
C PRO A 254 2.51 7.25 20.31
N ALA A 255 3.54 6.65 20.92
CA ALA A 255 3.40 6.17 22.28
C ALA A 255 3.20 7.37 23.20
N SER A 256 2.13 7.36 24.02
CA SER A 256 1.97 8.29 25.13
C SER A 256 3.21 8.20 26.01
N GLU A 257 3.85 9.34 26.28
CA GLU A 257 4.87 9.40 27.34
C GLU A 257 4.16 9.04 28.66
N PRO A 258 4.75 8.18 29.50
CA PRO A 258 4.23 8.05 30.85
C PRO A 258 4.20 9.46 31.46
N ALA A 259 3.00 9.86 31.94
CA ALA A 259 2.86 11.15 32.62
C ALA A 259 4.02 11.25 33.62
N SER A 260 4.91 12.23 33.41
CA SER A 260 5.96 12.52 34.37
C SER A 260 5.26 12.78 35.68
N ARG A 261 5.45 11.91 36.66
CA ARG A 261 4.97 12.06 38.01
C ARG A 261 5.51 13.41 38.48
N ALA A 262 4.65 14.43 38.47
CA ALA A 262 4.87 15.67 39.20
C ALA A 262 4.51 15.42 40.68
#